data_10c3b7298f2ddbef015495c0bccede7e
#
_entry.id   10c3b7298f2ddbef015495c0bccede7e
#
_cell.length_a   1.000
_cell.length_b   1.000
_cell.length_c   1.000
_cell.angle_alpha   90.00
_cell.angle_beta   90.00
_cell.angle_gamma   90.00
#
_symmetry.space_group_name_H-M   'P 1'
#
loop_
_entity.id
_entity.type
_entity.pdbx_description
1 polymer ?
#
loop_
_entity_poly.entity_id
_entity_poly.type
_entity_poly.pdbx_seq_one_letter_code
_entity_poly.pdbx_strand_id
1 'polypeptide(L)'
;MFASLIRSHGFTASLCLLSAVAASGCAPADATDSQEEDVAASPAALCQSQKNEGKRLFEKETFGGNGRTCLTCHSKSTGTLNPSQIQALYADDPDSPLFQLDGSDDFEGNGYQRIQADATILVRIPLPPNVTLADDPNATHVVLRRGIPTTLNTPALDPVLMYDGRAPTLEAQALDAIHGHAESTIEPTPAQLHLIAEHQKTDAFFTSHALEDYADGGPAPSLPMGHTAAEKRGRLWFEDAPVGPNLNSQSPRKGLCAMCHSGPMLNVSNGHNPLPPHLLGDPFAPPGSPGAAPCNKPWTEAEVSHVPKGTRFQSVLVSDFNLGNNPLYNFVLHLPDGTNVALPPTPDPGRALITGNFTAFPTPGSEFNNFKIPTLWGVKKTAPYFHNNSAKTLEEVVNHYATFFAFATDCFVDGDPPLVMTAGDKADLLAFLKLL
;
A
#
# COMPACT_ATOMS: atom_id res chain seq x y z
N MET A 1 12.80 8.37 -69.25
CA MET A 1 12.74 9.81 -69.51
C MET A 1 13.01 10.56 -68.19
N PHE A 2 14.05 11.36 -68.28
CA PHE A 2 14.55 12.39 -67.40
C PHE A 2 15.02 12.03 -65.96
N ALA A 3 16.33 12.05 -65.93
CA ALA A 3 17.20 12.22 -64.77
C ALA A 3 17.25 13.67 -64.32
N SER A 4 17.55 13.92 -63.04
CA SER A 4 18.35 15.08 -62.68
C SER A 4 19.08 14.81 -61.36
N LEU A 5 20.39 14.85 -61.47
CA LEU A 5 21.38 14.95 -60.39
C LEU A 5 21.29 16.29 -59.66
N ILE A 6 21.58 16.34 -58.36
CA ILE A 6 22.35 17.42 -57.76
C ILE A 6 23.26 16.87 -56.63
N ARG A 7 24.48 17.40 -56.62
CA ARG A 7 25.72 16.98 -55.97
C ARG A 7 25.78 17.33 -54.46
N SER A 8 26.59 16.52 -53.83
CA SER A 8 27.26 16.62 -52.53
C SER A 8 28.00 17.93 -52.25
N HIS A 9 28.01 18.35 -50.96
CA HIS A 9 29.18 18.97 -50.34
C HIS A 9 29.27 18.47 -48.88
N GLY A 10 30.39 17.80 -48.61
CA GLY A 10 30.76 17.38 -47.27
C GLY A 10 31.31 18.55 -46.45
N PHE A 11 31.01 18.54 -45.18
CA PHE A 11 31.73 19.29 -44.18
C PHE A 11 32.10 18.34 -43.04
N THR A 12 33.38 18.06 -42.94
CA THR A 12 34.01 17.43 -41.77
C THR A 12 34.17 18.46 -40.70
N ALA A 13 33.49 18.28 -39.58
CA ALA A 13 33.76 19.02 -38.36
C ALA A 13 34.37 18.07 -37.31
N SER A 14 35.61 18.36 -36.98
CA SER A 14 36.42 17.71 -35.94
C SER A 14 35.84 18.03 -34.59
N LEU A 15 35.45 17.00 -33.83
CA LEU A 15 34.96 17.12 -32.48
C LEU A 15 36.12 16.95 -31.49
N CYS A 16 36.61 18.06 -30.90
CA CYS A 16 37.49 18.01 -29.76
C CYS A 16 36.65 17.69 -28.50
N LEU A 17 36.88 16.54 -27.90
CA LEU A 17 36.41 16.23 -26.56
C LEU A 17 37.25 17.01 -25.55
N LEU A 18 36.63 17.98 -24.89
CA LEU A 18 37.11 18.52 -23.63
C LEU A 18 36.33 17.90 -22.50
N SER A 19 36.96 16.98 -21.77
CA SER A 19 36.46 16.45 -20.52
C SER A 19 36.63 17.51 -19.44
N ALA A 20 35.56 18.20 -19.08
CA ALA A 20 35.53 19.05 -17.89
C ALA A 20 35.03 18.19 -16.72
N VAL A 21 35.94 17.84 -15.82
CA VAL A 21 35.59 17.29 -14.50
C VAL A 21 35.11 18.48 -13.68
N ALA A 22 33.81 18.62 -13.53
CA ALA A 22 33.21 19.56 -12.60
C ALA A 22 33.22 18.95 -11.19
N ALA A 23 34.12 19.39 -10.35
CA ALA A 23 34.08 19.18 -8.92
C ALA A 23 32.90 19.98 -8.36
N SER A 24 31.77 19.29 -8.06
CA SER A 24 30.61 19.92 -7.39
C SER A 24 30.92 20.12 -5.93
N GLY A 25 31.44 21.31 -5.57
CA GLY A 25 31.49 21.77 -4.19
C GLY A 25 30.11 22.26 -3.76
N CYS A 26 29.56 21.75 -2.65
CA CYS A 26 28.41 22.34 -2.00
C CYS A 26 28.74 23.76 -1.52
N ALA A 27 28.16 24.79 -2.13
CA ALA A 27 28.18 26.13 -1.59
C ALA A 27 27.06 26.31 -0.57
N PRO A 28 27.28 27.04 0.55
CA PRO A 28 26.20 27.42 1.46
C PRO A 28 25.22 28.34 0.74
N ALA A 29 23.93 28.09 0.91
CA ALA A 29 22.88 28.97 0.41
C ALA A 29 22.84 30.23 1.28
N ASP A 30 23.40 31.32 0.77
CA ASP A 30 23.14 32.65 1.30
C ASP A 30 21.77 33.13 0.82
N ALA A 31 20.96 33.51 1.81
CA ALA A 31 19.67 34.10 1.58
C ALA A 31 19.83 35.55 1.15
N THR A 32 19.59 35.84 -0.13
CA THR A 32 19.01 37.14 -0.57
C THR A 32 18.48 37.04 -1.99
N ASP A 33 17.24 37.43 -2.06
CA ASP A 33 16.56 38.12 -3.15
C ASP A 33 15.70 37.30 -4.12
N SER A 34 14.48 37.75 -4.14
CA SER A 34 13.31 37.41 -4.91
C SER A 34 13.53 37.36 -6.43
N GLN A 35 13.14 36.25 -7.04
CA GLN A 35 12.35 36.22 -8.30
C GLN A 35 11.74 34.81 -8.49
N GLU A 36 10.44 34.76 -8.62
CA GLU A 36 9.68 33.59 -9.05
C GLU A 36 10.09 33.23 -10.49
N GLU A 37 10.78 32.14 -10.67
CA GLU A 37 10.81 31.41 -11.95
C GLU A 37 10.50 29.94 -11.67
N ASP A 38 9.42 29.46 -12.25
CA ASP A 38 9.07 28.04 -12.37
C ASP A 38 10.18 27.32 -13.17
N VAL A 39 11.19 26.84 -12.48
CA VAL A 39 12.18 25.93 -13.03
C VAL A 39 11.86 24.56 -12.47
N ALA A 40 11.34 23.68 -13.33
CA ALA A 40 11.35 22.23 -13.11
C ALA A 40 12.82 21.81 -12.88
N ALA A 41 13.22 21.75 -11.61
CA ALA A 41 14.57 21.36 -11.21
C ALA A 41 14.78 19.90 -11.58
N SER A 42 15.69 19.64 -12.47
CA SER A 42 16.35 18.35 -12.63
C SER A 42 16.81 17.87 -11.25
N PRO A 43 16.59 16.58 -10.86
CA PRO A 43 16.99 16.13 -9.53
C PRO A 43 18.51 16.12 -9.43
N ALA A 44 19.07 17.21 -8.92
CA ALA A 44 20.46 17.24 -8.53
C ALA A 44 20.65 16.31 -7.32
N ALA A 45 21.57 15.37 -7.40
CA ALA A 45 21.90 14.50 -6.28
C ALA A 45 22.24 15.35 -5.04
N LEU A 46 21.58 15.07 -3.91
CA LEU A 46 21.82 15.75 -2.65
C LEU A 46 23.28 15.59 -2.20
N CYS A 47 23.88 16.66 -1.71
CA CYS A 47 25.20 16.58 -1.10
C CYS A 47 25.11 15.90 0.28
N GLN A 48 26.25 15.44 0.80
CA GLN A 48 26.30 14.68 2.05
C GLN A 48 25.71 15.45 3.25
N SER A 49 25.87 16.77 3.30
CA SER A 49 25.27 17.59 4.37
C SER A 49 23.74 17.58 4.32
N GLN A 50 23.15 17.63 3.13
CA GLN A 50 21.71 17.55 2.93
C GLN A 50 21.17 16.16 3.28
N LYS A 51 21.89 15.09 2.92
CA LYS A 51 21.54 13.72 3.33
C LYS A 51 21.56 13.56 4.85
N ASN A 52 22.57 14.11 5.51
CA ASN A 52 22.66 14.10 6.98
C ASN A 52 21.54 14.91 7.63
N GLU A 53 21.17 16.04 7.04
CA GLU A 53 20.05 16.85 7.54
C GLU A 53 18.71 16.17 7.34
N GLY A 54 18.42 15.56 6.18
CA GLY A 54 17.23 14.76 5.96
C GLY A 54 17.09 13.63 6.99
N LYS A 55 18.21 12.94 7.28
CA LYS A 55 18.25 11.93 8.34
C LYS A 55 17.96 12.52 9.72
N ARG A 56 18.54 13.67 10.06
CA ARG A 56 18.28 14.34 11.33
C ARG A 56 16.82 14.74 11.47
N LEU A 57 16.23 15.30 10.42
CA LEU A 57 14.82 15.67 10.39
C LEU A 57 13.92 14.45 10.59
N PHE A 58 14.18 13.34 9.93
CA PHE A 58 13.41 12.11 10.07
C PHE A 58 13.55 11.47 11.46
N GLU A 59 14.78 11.42 11.99
CA GLU A 59 15.07 10.67 13.22
C GLU A 59 14.87 11.48 14.51
N LYS A 60 14.98 12.81 14.46
CA LYS A 60 15.11 13.62 15.67
C LYS A 60 14.24 14.88 15.71
N GLU A 61 13.73 15.35 14.57
CA GLU A 61 12.97 16.59 14.54
C GLU A 61 11.52 16.37 14.98
N THR A 62 11.05 17.19 15.93
CA THR A 62 9.71 17.12 16.47
C THR A 62 8.81 18.26 16.02
N PHE A 63 9.36 19.25 15.33
CA PHE A 63 8.68 20.47 14.90
C PHE A 63 7.86 21.14 16.02
N GLY A 64 8.42 21.11 17.26
CA GLY A 64 7.77 21.69 18.44
C GLY A 64 6.46 20.99 18.85
N GLY A 65 6.24 19.80 18.40
CA GLY A 65 5.04 19.00 18.67
C GLY A 65 5.13 18.19 19.96
N ASN A 66 4.38 17.09 19.99
CA ASN A 66 4.22 16.21 21.16
C ASN A 66 5.42 15.29 21.47
N GLY A 67 6.57 15.56 20.88
CA GLY A 67 7.80 14.77 21.08
C GLY A 67 8.00 13.64 20.06
N ARG A 68 7.03 13.38 19.19
CA ARG A 68 7.17 12.37 18.13
C ARG A 68 8.05 12.83 17.00
N THR A 69 8.81 11.89 16.46
CA THR A 69 9.57 11.98 15.21
C THR A 69 9.07 10.89 14.26
N CYS A 70 9.51 10.89 13.00
CA CYS A 70 9.16 9.78 12.09
C CYS A 70 9.66 8.44 12.65
N LEU A 71 10.85 8.43 13.26
CA LEU A 71 11.44 7.23 13.87
C LEU A 71 10.65 6.68 15.06
N THR A 72 9.80 7.48 15.70
CA THR A 72 8.90 7.01 16.78
C THR A 72 8.01 5.86 16.31
N CYS A 73 7.55 5.91 15.06
CA CYS A 73 6.64 4.92 14.46
C CYS A 73 7.32 4.04 13.40
N HIS A 74 8.40 4.52 12.76
CA HIS A 74 9.06 3.82 11.66
C HIS A 74 10.43 3.29 12.08
N SER A 75 10.48 2.06 12.60
CA SER A 75 11.75 1.45 13.04
C SER A 75 12.74 1.30 11.87
N LYS A 76 14.04 1.38 12.18
CA LYS A 76 15.11 1.24 11.17
C LYS A 76 15.17 -0.15 10.52
N SER A 77 14.63 -1.17 11.16
CA SER A 77 14.74 -2.57 10.70
C SER A 77 13.59 -3.00 9.82
N THR A 78 12.39 -2.47 10.05
CA THR A 78 11.15 -2.93 9.42
C THR A 78 10.37 -1.80 8.75
N GLY A 79 10.77 -0.55 8.99
CA GLY A 79 10.03 0.64 8.55
C GLY A 79 8.66 0.79 9.19
N THR A 80 8.31 -0.08 10.15
CA THR A 80 7.07 -0.12 10.92
C THR A 80 7.34 -0.57 12.35
N LEU A 81 6.31 -0.76 13.16
CA LEU A 81 6.38 -1.36 14.49
C LEU A 81 5.52 -2.62 14.55
N ASN A 82 5.95 -3.56 15.38
CA ASN A 82 5.19 -4.76 15.71
C ASN A 82 4.85 -4.82 17.21
N PRO A 83 3.91 -5.67 17.62
CA PRO A 83 3.48 -5.76 19.02
C PRO A 83 4.62 -5.99 20.03
N SER A 84 5.61 -6.83 19.70
CA SER A 84 6.73 -7.12 20.62
C SER A 84 7.65 -5.92 20.82
N GLN A 85 7.89 -5.11 19.76
CA GLN A 85 8.65 -3.87 19.86
C GLN A 85 7.91 -2.84 20.74
N ILE A 86 6.59 -2.72 20.57
CA ILE A 86 5.77 -1.79 21.33
C ILE A 86 5.67 -2.20 22.81
N GLN A 87 5.49 -3.49 23.07
CA GLN A 87 5.48 -4.03 24.45
C GLN A 87 6.82 -3.81 25.15
N ALA A 88 7.94 -4.03 24.44
CA ALA A 88 9.25 -3.76 24.97
C ALA A 88 9.46 -2.26 25.26
N LEU A 89 9.03 -1.39 24.36
CA LEU A 89 9.08 0.06 24.57
C LEU A 89 8.21 0.49 25.77
N TYR A 90 6.99 -0.05 25.89
CA TYR A 90 6.11 0.28 26.99
C TYR A 90 6.67 -0.16 28.36
N ALA A 91 7.36 -1.28 28.38
CA ALA A 91 8.01 -1.77 29.61
C ALA A 91 9.25 -0.94 30.01
N ASP A 92 9.96 -0.37 29.02
CA ASP A 92 11.17 0.44 29.25
C ASP A 92 10.82 1.93 29.48
N ASP A 93 9.92 2.48 28.69
CA ASP A 93 9.49 3.88 28.71
C ASP A 93 7.97 4.02 28.47
N PRO A 94 7.14 3.86 29.48
CA PRO A 94 5.69 4.00 29.36
C PRO A 94 5.23 5.44 29.04
N ASP A 95 6.11 6.44 29.24
CA ASP A 95 5.88 7.84 28.92
C ASP A 95 6.34 8.21 27.50
N SER A 96 6.81 7.23 26.72
CA SER A 96 7.23 7.45 25.33
C SER A 96 6.14 8.17 24.52
N PRO A 97 6.52 9.14 23.67
CA PRO A 97 5.58 9.85 22.80
C PRO A 97 4.70 8.95 21.92
N LEU A 98 5.08 7.68 21.72
CA LEU A 98 4.25 6.71 21.00
C LEU A 98 2.90 6.50 21.71
N PHE A 99 2.87 6.56 23.05
CA PHE A 99 1.70 6.26 23.88
C PHE A 99 0.85 7.52 24.17
N GLN A 100 0.70 8.40 23.18
CA GLN A 100 -0.14 9.60 23.29
C GLN A 100 -1.30 9.52 22.31
N LEU A 101 -2.38 10.21 22.61
CA LEU A 101 -3.55 10.43 21.74
C LEU A 101 -3.91 9.23 20.84
N ASP A 102 -3.50 9.24 19.58
CA ASP A 102 -3.79 8.20 18.61
C ASP A 102 -3.14 6.84 18.91
N GLY A 103 -2.13 6.80 19.77
CA GLY A 103 -1.58 5.58 20.36
C GLY A 103 -2.43 5.00 21.47
N SER A 104 -3.26 5.82 22.14
CA SER A 104 -4.17 5.37 23.20
C SER A 104 -5.38 4.61 22.68
N ASP A 105 -6.15 4.00 23.55
CA ASP A 105 -7.32 3.22 23.17
C ASP A 105 -8.55 4.09 22.86
N ASP A 106 -8.61 5.33 23.37
CA ASP A 106 -9.75 6.24 23.29
C ASP A 106 -9.48 7.55 22.53
N PHE A 107 -8.30 7.74 21.96
CA PHE A 107 -7.83 8.98 21.36
C PHE A 107 -7.69 10.17 22.34
N GLU A 108 -7.75 9.92 23.64
CA GLU A 108 -7.66 10.94 24.70
C GLU A 108 -6.45 10.71 25.64
N GLY A 109 -5.66 9.67 25.36
CA GLY A 109 -4.48 9.32 26.14
C GLY A 109 -4.73 8.26 27.20
N ASN A 110 -5.86 7.54 27.17
CA ASN A 110 -6.15 6.50 28.15
C ASN A 110 -6.11 5.11 27.53
N GLY A 111 -5.43 4.20 28.23
CA GLY A 111 -5.28 2.80 27.81
C GLY A 111 -4.35 2.63 26.60
N TYR A 112 -3.63 1.52 26.59
CA TYR A 112 -2.66 1.21 25.52
C TYR A 112 -2.68 -0.28 25.14
N GLN A 113 -3.80 -0.97 25.43
CA GLN A 113 -3.94 -2.40 25.18
C GLN A 113 -3.97 -2.69 23.67
N ARG A 114 -4.68 -1.86 22.91
CA ARG A 114 -4.78 -1.99 21.44
C ARG A 114 -3.41 -1.88 20.77
N ILE A 115 -2.67 -0.81 21.04
CA ILE A 115 -1.38 -0.61 20.38
C ILE A 115 -0.37 -1.69 20.77
N GLN A 116 -0.38 -2.15 22.01
CA GLN A 116 0.48 -3.26 22.47
C GLN A 116 0.07 -4.60 21.87
N ALA A 117 -1.22 -4.85 21.63
CA ALA A 117 -1.72 -6.10 21.07
C ALA A 117 -1.59 -6.16 19.55
N ASP A 118 -1.91 -5.06 18.87
CA ASP A 118 -2.13 -5.02 17.42
C ASP A 118 -1.16 -4.12 16.66
N ALA A 119 -0.35 -3.32 17.37
CA ALA A 119 0.54 -2.32 16.77
C ALA A 119 -0.21 -1.37 15.80
N THR A 120 -1.46 -1.05 16.11
CA THR A 120 -2.27 -0.11 15.34
C THR A 120 -2.31 1.25 16.01
N ILE A 121 -2.45 2.30 15.22
CA ILE A 121 -2.76 3.66 15.69
C ILE A 121 -4.21 4.01 15.31
N LEU A 122 -4.77 4.99 15.99
CA LEU A 122 -6.06 5.56 15.62
C LEU A 122 -5.84 6.64 14.54
N VAL A 123 -6.59 6.54 13.45
CA VAL A 123 -6.53 7.51 12.36
C VAL A 123 -7.89 8.17 12.21
N ARG A 124 -7.92 9.49 12.36
CA ARG A 124 -9.13 10.29 12.18
C ARG A 124 -9.24 10.72 10.73
N ILE A 125 -10.31 10.28 10.04
CA ILE A 125 -10.54 10.60 8.63
C ILE A 125 -11.88 11.34 8.50
N PRO A 126 -11.91 12.51 7.83
CA PRO A 126 -13.14 13.23 7.58
C PRO A 126 -14.13 12.39 6.77
N LEU A 127 -15.41 12.52 7.08
CA LEU A 127 -16.47 11.93 6.28
C LEU A 127 -16.69 12.79 5.02
N PRO A 128 -16.76 12.19 3.84
CA PRO A 128 -17.15 12.94 2.64
C PRO A 128 -18.61 13.38 2.73
N PRO A 129 -19.00 14.48 2.02
CA PRO A 129 -20.28 15.13 2.22
C PRO A 129 -21.51 14.28 1.84
N ASN A 130 -21.31 13.21 1.11
CA ASN A 130 -22.35 12.28 0.66
C ASN A 130 -22.53 11.06 1.59
N VAL A 131 -21.92 11.06 2.77
CA VAL A 131 -21.98 9.91 3.69
C VAL A 131 -22.12 10.39 5.13
N THR A 132 -22.92 9.69 5.91
CA THR A 132 -23.03 9.85 7.37
C THR A 132 -22.88 8.51 8.08
N LEU A 133 -22.66 8.54 9.40
CA LEU A 133 -22.78 7.35 10.24
C LEU A 133 -24.25 7.20 10.72
N ALA A 134 -24.78 5.98 10.64
CA ALA A 134 -26.14 5.72 11.09
C ALA A 134 -26.31 5.97 12.61
N ASP A 135 -25.27 5.64 13.39
CA ASP A 135 -25.29 5.74 14.84
C ASP A 135 -24.97 7.17 15.34
N ASP A 136 -24.31 7.99 14.52
CA ASP A 136 -24.02 9.41 14.78
C ASP A 136 -24.11 10.23 13.49
N PRO A 137 -25.30 10.64 13.06
CA PRO A 137 -25.47 11.41 11.81
C PRO A 137 -24.79 12.79 11.79
N ASN A 138 -24.35 13.30 12.94
CA ASN A 138 -23.64 14.56 13.06
C ASN A 138 -22.11 14.41 13.09
N ALA A 139 -21.62 13.19 13.06
CA ALA A 139 -20.18 12.94 13.00
C ALA A 139 -19.59 13.60 11.74
N THR A 140 -18.48 14.30 11.93
CA THR A 140 -17.72 14.91 10.82
C THR A 140 -16.55 14.07 10.37
N HIS A 141 -16.22 13.03 11.11
CA HIS A 141 -15.11 12.13 10.87
C HIS A 141 -15.38 10.74 11.45
N VAL A 142 -14.63 9.77 11.01
CA VAL A 142 -14.56 8.43 11.58
C VAL A 142 -13.16 8.17 12.13
N VAL A 143 -13.07 7.38 13.22
CA VAL A 143 -11.79 6.99 13.84
C VAL A 143 -11.52 5.53 13.52
N LEU A 144 -10.51 5.27 12.72
CA LEU A 144 -10.16 3.94 12.23
C LEU A 144 -8.90 3.40 12.92
N ARG A 145 -8.84 2.08 13.06
CA ARG A 145 -7.65 1.37 13.58
C ARG A 145 -6.80 0.90 12.41
N ARG A 146 -5.63 1.51 12.23
CA ARG A 146 -4.73 1.18 11.12
C ARG A 146 -3.33 0.84 11.60
N GLY A 147 -2.71 -0.13 10.95
CA GLY A 147 -1.29 -0.40 11.11
C GLY A 147 -0.44 0.78 10.62
N ILE A 148 0.78 0.86 11.09
CA ILE A 148 1.77 1.83 10.62
C ILE A 148 2.33 1.30 9.29
N PRO A 149 2.13 1.99 8.15
CA PRO A 149 2.68 1.53 6.86
C PRO A 149 4.20 1.48 6.93
N THR A 150 4.79 0.41 6.38
CA THR A 150 6.25 0.36 6.27
C THR A 150 6.80 1.44 5.36
N THR A 151 7.95 2.00 5.70
CA THR A 151 8.70 2.92 4.84
C THR A 151 9.66 2.20 3.90
N LEU A 152 9.81 0.86 4.01
CA LEU A 152 10.71 0.11 3.13
C LEU A 152 10.19 0.10 1.69
N ASN A 153 11.06 0.41 0.75
CA ASN A 153 10.85 0.46 -0.71
C ASN A 153 9.80 1.47 -1.21
N THR A 154 8.85 1.86 -0.36
CA THR A 154 7.70 2.70 -0.73
C THR A 154 8.10 4.05 -1.31
N PRO A 155 9.02 4.79 -0.69
CA PRO A 155 9.21 6.20 -1.04
C PRO A 155 9.59 6.49 -2.47
N ALA A 156 10.45 5.66 -3.05
CA ALA A 156 10.96 5.90 -4.40
C ALA A 156 10.15 5.19 -5.50
N LEU A 157 9.43 4.15 -5.15
CA LEU A 157 8.91 3.18 -6.11
C LEU A 157 7.39 3.01 -6.07
N ASP A 158 6.72 3.64 -5.11
CA ASP A 158 5.28 3.62 -5.01
C ASP A 158 4.70 5.03 -5.21
N PRO A 159 4.01 5.30 -6.31
CA PRO A 159 3.49 6.62 -6.62
C PRO A 159 2.29 7.03 -5.77
N VAL A 160 1.80 6.13 -4.89
CA VAL A 160 0.63 6.36 -4.06
C VAL A 160 0.92 5.90 -2.65
N LEU A 161 0.77 6.79 -1.68
CA LEU A 161 1.11 6.53 -0.29
C LEU A 161 -0.14 6.39 0.58
N MET A 162 0.03 5.77 1.74
CA MET A 162 -1.00 5.35 2.68
C MET A 162 -1.89 4.23 2.14
N TYR A 163 -2.61 3.52 3.02
CA TYR A 163 -3.45 2.37 2.63
C TYR A 163 -4.62 2.76 1.72
N ASP A 164 -5.11 3.97 1.84
CA ASP A 164 -6.22 4.53 1.05
C ASP A 164 -5.76 5.44 -0.10
N GLY A 165 -4.45 5.64 -0.24
CA GLY A 165 -3.87 6.45 -1.32
C GLY A 165 -4.10 7.95 -1.18
N ARG A 166 -4.33 8.46 0.04
CA ARG A 166 -4.63 9.88 0.27
C ARG A 166 -3.44 10.81 0.08
N ALA A 167 -2.21 10.31 0.23
CA ALA A 167 -1.01 11.13 0.08
C ALA A 167 -0.38 10.93 -1.30
N PRO A 168 -0.34 11.97 -2.15
CA PRO A 168 0.18 11.87 -3.51
C PRO A 168 1.72 11.92 -3.59
N THR A 169 2.39 12.49 -2.59
CA THR A 169 3.85 12.60 -2.53
C THR A 169 4.35 12.33 -1.11
N LEU A 170 5.64 12.06 -0.98
CA LEU A 170 6.28 11.90 0.33
C LEU A 170 6.26 13.17 1.15
N GLU A 171 6.42 14.32 0.50
CA GLU A 171 6.37 15.62 1.16
C GLU A 171 4.98 15.87 1.75
N ALA A 172 3.91 15.59 0.98
CA ALA A 172 2.53 15.70 1.47
C ALA A 172 2.29 14.71 2.61
N GLN A 173 2.75 13.45 2.48
CA GLN A 173 2.63 12.44 3.52
C GLN A 173 3.37 12.85 4.81
N ALA A 174 4.59 13.41 4.67
CA ALA A 174 5.36 13.87 5.81
C ALA A 174 4.68 15.05 6.51
N LEU A 175 4.13 16.00 5.77
CA LEU A 175 3.38 17.12 6.31
C LEU A 175 2.14 16.65 7.10
N ASP A 176 1.34 15.76 6.49
CA ASP A 176 0.17 15.17 7.15
C ASP A 176 0.53 14.44 8.45
N ALA A 177 1.66 13.72 8.47
CA ALA A 177 2.12 13.01 9.66
C ALA A 177 2.63 13.96 10.75
N ILE A 178 3.35 15.03 10.36
CA ILE A 178 3.85 16.06 11.27
C ILE A 178 2.67 16.80 11.92
N HIS A 179 1.64 17.14 11.17
CA HIS A 179 0.46 17.80 11.71
C HIS A 179 -0.41 16.83 12.53
N GLY A 180 -0.76 15.66 11.95
CA GLY A 180 -1.78 14.78 12.49
C GLY A 180 -1.30 13.88 13.62
N HIS A 181 -0.02 13.45 13.60
CA HIS A 181 0.51 12.51 14.60
C HIS A 181 1.51 13.16 15.55
N ALA A 182 2.35 14.09 15.08
CA ALA A 182 3.28 14.80 15.94
C ALA A 182 2.72 16.11 16.51
N GLU A 183 1.53 16.56 16.04
CA GLU A 183 0.84 17.75 16.55
C GLU A 183 1.76 18.98 16.57
N SER A 184 2.47 19.18 15.48
CA SER A 184 3.48 20.24 15.39
C SER A 184 2.92 21.61 15.63
N THR A 185 3.70 22.45 16.31
CA THR A 185 3.45 23.89 16.51
C THR A 185 4.34 24.76 15.62
N ILE A 186 5.33 24.15 14.97
CA ILE A 186 6.23 24.78 14.02
C ILE A 186 5.95 24.18 12.65
N GLU A 187 5.62 25.06 11.69
CA GLU A 187 5.38 24.65 10.32
C GLU A 187 6.68 24.21 9.64
N PRO A 188 6.78 22.99 9.10
CA PRO A 188 7.97 22.57 8.35
C PRO A 188 8.05 23.34 7.03
N THR A 189 9.24 23.78 6.68
CA THR A 189 9.48 24.42 5.39
C THR A 189 9.43 23.41 4.24
N PRO A 190 9.10 23.82 3.01
CA PRO A 190 9.16 22.95 1.84
C PRO A 190 10.52 22.26 1.65
N ALA A 191 11.60 22.95 1.95
CA ALA A 191 12.96 22.39 1.90
C ALA A 191 13.16 21.27 2.93
N GLN A 192 12.63 21.41 4.15
CA GLN A 192 12.71 20.36 5.16
C GLN A 192 11.88 19.14 4.76
N LEU A 193 10.66 19.33 4.24
CA LEU A 193 9.82 18.24 3.73
C LEU A 193 10.51 17.51 2.58
N HIS A 194 11.12 18.24 1.65
CA HIS A 194 11.90 17.64 0.56
C HIS A 194 13.08 16.82 1.10
N LEU A 195 13.84 17.31 2.09
CA LEU A 195 14.94 16.56 2.68
C LEU A 195 14.46 15.28 3.41
N ILE A 196 13.31 15.31 4.07
CA ILE A 196 12.68 14.14 4.68
C ILE A 196 12.31 13.13 3.58
N ALA A 197 11.71 13.59 2.49
CA ALA A 197 11.34 12.75 1.36
C ALA A 197 12.58 12.10 0.71
N GLU A 198 13.62 12.89 0.43
CA GLU A 198 14.85 12.39 -0.16
C GLU A 198 15.62 11.43 0.77
N HIS A 199 15.58 11.65 2.08
CA HIS A 199 16.14 10.68 3.02
C HIS A 199 15.51 9.31 2.88
N GLN A 200 14.20 9.23 2.69
CA GLN A 200 13.47 7.97 2.50
C GLN A 200 13.73 7.30 1.14
N LYS A 201 14.41 7.97 0.21
CA LYS A 201 14.84 7.43 -1.08
C LYS A 201 16.31 6.97 -1.07
N THR A 202 16.87 6.68 0.08
CA THR A 202 18.25 6.20 0.21
C THR A 202 18.29 4.68 0.36
N ASP A 203 19.46 4.10 0.13
CA ASP A 203 19.75 2.67 0.26
C ASP A 203 19.28 2.04 1.59
N ALA A 204 19.32 2.81 2.67
CA ALA A 204 18.85 2.36 4.00
C ALA A 204 17.37 1.95 4.03
N PHE A 205 16.56 2.42 3.08
CA PHE A 205 15.14 2.13 2.97
C PHE A 205 14.81 1.09 1.89
N PHE A 206 15.79 0.58 1.15
CA PHE A 206 15.59 -0.50 0.21
C PHE A 206 15.86 -1.86 0.84
N THR A 207 15.10 -2.86 0.44
CA THR A 207 15.26 -4.24 0.93
C THR A 207 16.32 -5.02 0.19
N SER A 208 16.72 -4.56 -0.99
CA SER A 208 17.75 -5.19 -1.81
C SER A 208 18.39 -4.17 -2.77
N HIS A 209 19.63 -4.45 -3.17
CA HIS A 209 20.31 -3.66 -4.20
C HIS A 209 19.57 -3.64 -5.55
N ALA A 210 18.87 -4.72 -5.90
CA ALA A 210 18.09 -4.74 -7.15
C ALA A 210 16.95 -3.72 -7.16
N LEU A 211 16.41 -3.38 -5.98
CA LEU A 211 15.38 -2.34 -5.85
C LEU A 211 15.99 -0.93 -5.85
N GLU A 212 17.17 -0.78 -5.25
CA GLU A 212 17.96 0.44 -5.31
C GLU A 212 18.35 0.74 -6.77
N ASP A 213 18.94 -0.22 -7.46
CA ASP A 213 19.26 -0.11 -8.89
C ASP A 213 18.04 0.26 -9.74
N TYR A 214 16.88 -0.33 -9.43
CA TYR A 214 15.64 -0.02 -10.15
C TYR A 214 15.14 1.40 -9.86
N ALA A 215 15.29 1.88 -8.65
CA ALA A 215 14.95 3.26 -8.28
C ALA A 215 15.83 4.27 -9.04
N ASP A 216 17.08 3.91 -9.33
CA ASP A 216 18.04 4.70 -10.11
C ASP A 216 17.86 4.56 -11.63
N GLY A 217 16.80 3.87 -12.09
CA GLY A 217 16.48 3.68 -13.51
C GLY A 217 17.07 2.42 -14.14
N GLY A 218 17.60 1.52 -13.33
CA GLY A 218 18.07 0.20 -13.75
C GLY A 218 16.93 -0.77 -14.09
N PRO A 219 17.25 -2.05 -14.36
CA PRO A 219 16.27 -3.06 -14.76
C PRO A 219 15.35 -3.40 -13.59
N ALA A 220 14.09 -3.73 -13.92
CA ALA A 220 13.12 -4.18 -12.92
C ALA A 220 13.60 -5.47 -12.22
N PRO A 221 13.40 -5.61 -10.89
CA PRO A 221 13.73 -6.84 -10.19
C PRO A 221 12.96 -8.04 -10.74
N SER A 222 13.62 -9.18 -10.82
CA SER A 222 13.01 -10.42 -11.25
C SER A 222 12.54 -11.24 -10.07
N LEU A 223 11.41 -11.94 -10.22
CA LEU A 223 10.95 -12.89 -9.20
C LEU A 223 12.02 -13.97 -8.95
N PRO A 224 12.32 -14.29 -7.68
CA PRO A 224 13.25 -15.35 -7.33
C PRO A 224 12.85 -16.70 -7.98
N MET A 225 13.81 -17.43 -8.51
CA MET A 225 13.56 -18.76 -9.11
C MET A 225 13.28 -19.83 -8.05
N GLY A 226 13.68 -19.59 -6.81
CA GLY A 226 13.71 -20.60 -5.75
C GLY A 226 14.89 -21.58 -5.87
N HIS A 227 15.47 -21.92 -4.74
CA HIS A 227 16.59 -22.87 -4.64
C HIS A 227 16.10 -24.27 -4.30
N THR A 228 15.17 -24.37 -3.35
CA THR A 228 14.58 -25.63 -2.89
C THR A 228 13.37 -26.05 -3.72
N ALA A 229 12.98 -27.31 -3.62
CA ALA A 229 11.77 -27.81 -4.28
C ALA A 229 10.50 -27.13 -3.74
N ALA A 230 10.46 -26.80 -2.45
CA ALA A 230 9.34 -26.09 -1.82
C ALA A 230 9.18 -24.67 -2.40
N GLU A 231 10.28 -23.90 -2.46
CA GLU A 231 10.29 -22.55 -3.01
C GLU A 231 9.84 -22.52 -4.49
N LYS A 232 10.30 -23.50 -5.28
CA LYS A 232 9.91 -23.62 -6.70
C LYS A 232 8.41 -23.94 -6.85
N ARG A 233 7.85 -24.82 -5.99
CA ARG A 233 6.41 -25.06 -6.00
C ARG A 233 5.63 -23.88 -5.48
N GLY A 234 6.11 -23.19 -4.45
CA GLY A 234 5.53 -21.95 -3.92
C GLY A 234 5.48 -20.85 -4.96
N ARG A 235 6.54 -20.73 -5.79
CA ARG A 235 6.54 -19.80 -6.92
C ARG A 235 5.40 -20.05 -7.89
N LEU A 236 5.04 -21.30 -8.18
CA LEU A 236 3.91 -21.63 -9.07
C LEU A 236 2.56 -21.14 -8.52
N TRP A 237 2.42 -21.06 -7.21
CA TRP A 237 1.25 -20.44 -6.58
C TRP A 237 1.20 -18.92 -6.74
N PHE A 238 2.36 -18.30 -6.84
CA PHE A 238 2.52 -16.85 -6.95
C PHE A 238 2.45 -16.34 -8.38
N GLU A 239 3.12 -17.02 -9.31
CA GLU A 239 3.39 -16.56 -10.67
C GLU A 239 2.14 -16.17 -11.45
N ASP A 240 2.32 -15.13 -12.29
CA ASP A 240 1.37 -14.78 -13.31
C ASP A 240 1.33 -15.86 -14.41
N ALA A 241 0.20 -16.52 -14.52
CA ALA A 241 -0.07 -17.41 -15.65
C ALA A 241 -1.47 -17.11 -16.17
N PRO A 242 -1.69 -17.25 -17.48
CA PRO A 242 -3.04 -17.16 -18.01
C PRO A 242 -3.93 -18.13 -17.25
N VAL A 243 -4.93 -17.59 -16.58
CA VAL A 243 -5.94 -18.41 -15.92
C VAL A 243 -6.77 -19.02 -17.03
N GLY A 244 -6.57 -20.30 -17.28
CA GLY A 244 -7.45 -21.05 -18.18
C GLY A 244 -8.86 -21.12 -17.55
N PRO A 245 -9.89 -21.46 -18.33
CA PRO A 245 -11.26 -21.56 -17.84
C PRO A 245 -11.45 -22.58 -16.71
N ASN A 246 -10.44 -23.33 -16.35
CA ASN A 246 -10.42 -24.33 -15.30
C ASN A 246 -9.40 -23.99 -14.23
N LEU A 247 -9.77 -23.15 -13.28
CA LEU A 247 -9.01 -22.95 -12.04
C LEU A 247 -8.74 -24.27 -11.29
N ASN A 248 -9.57 -25.28 -11.52
CA ASN A 248 -9.49 -26.60 -10.91
C ASN A 248 -8.85 -27.68 -11.76
N SER A 249 -8.52 -27.39 -13.03
CA SER A 249 -7.76 -28.37 -13.78
C SER A 249 -6.39 -28.55 -13.15
N GLN A 250 -5.90 -29.75 -13.16
CA GLN A 250 -4.67 -30.23 -12.52
C GLN A 250 -3.37 -29.55 -12.98
N SER A 251 -3.46 -28.58 -13.82
CA SER A 251 -2.37 -27.66 -14.04
C SER A 251 -2.63 -26.48 -13.13
N PRO A 252 -2.02 -26.52 -12.10
CA PRO A 252 -2.64 -26.03 -10.93
C PRO A 252 -2.19 -24.62 -10.70
N ARG A 253 -3.04 -23.78 -10.24
CA ARG A 253 -2.52 -23.08 -9.14
C ARG A 253 -1.50 -22.03 -9.55
N LYS A 254 -1.70 -21.46 -10.74
CA LYS A 254 -0.79 -20.44 -11.24
C LYS A 254 -1.43 -19.08 -11.12
N GLY A 255 -0.66 -18.13 -10.64
CA GLY A 255 -1.00 -16.73 -10.79
C GLY A 255 -1.97 -16.15 -9.78
N LEU A 256 -2.29 -16.84 -8.70
CA LEU A 256 -3.27 -16.36 -7.73
C LEU A 256 -2.82 -15.05 -7.06
N CYS A 257 -1.57 -14.97 -6.62
CA CYS A 257 -1.06 -13.76 -5.99
C CYS A 257 -0.73 -12.68 -7.01
N ALA A 258 -0.16 -13.06 -8.15
CA ALA A 258 0.23 -12.14 -9.22
C ALA A 258 -0.98 -11.47 -9.92
N MET A 259 -2.21 -11.96 -9.74
CA MET A 259 -3.40 -11.23 -10.19
C MET A 259 -3.44 -9.80 -9.66
N CYS A 260 -3.07 -9.60 -8.39
CA CYS A 260 -3.02 -8.29 -7.75
C CYS A 260 -1.58 -7.83 -7.48
N HIS A 261 -0.63 -8.75 -7.33
CA HIS A 261 0.77 -8.46 -7.03
C HIS A 261 1.66 -8.70 -8.24
N SER A 262 1.54 -7.85 -9.26
CA SER A 262 2.35 -7.87 -10.48
C SER A 262 3.06 -6.53 -10.71
N GLY A 263 3.73 -6.42 -11.86
CA GLY A 263 4.59 -5.29 -12.18
C GLY A 263 5.92 -5.32 -11.41
N PRO A 264 6.80 -4.36 -11.67
CA PRO A 264 8.14 -4.31 -11.04
C PRO A 264 8.12 -4.31 -9.52
N MET A 265 7.12 -3.67 -8.92
CA MET A 265 6.98 -3.56 -7.48
C MET A 265 6.00 -4.55 -6.86
N LEU A 266 5.43 -5.46 -7.64
CA LEU A 266 4.42 -6.42 -7.16
C LEU A 266 3.24 -5.72 -6.46
N ASN A 267 2.81 -4.58 -6.96
CA ASN A 267 1.81 -3.70 -6.33
C ASN A 267 0.72 -3.21 -7.28
N VAL A 268 0.52 -3.90 -8.39
CA VAL A 268 -0.53 -3.58 -9.37
C VAL A 268 -1.16 -4.86 -9.91
N SER A 269 -2.43 -4.77 -10.33
CA SER A 269 -3.10 -5.89 -10.99
C SER A 269 -2.51 -6.17 -12.36
N ASN A 270 -2.51 -7.43 -12.77
CA ASN A 270 -2.07 -7.85 -14.10
C ASN A 270 -3.20 -7.83 -15.17
N GLY A 271 -4.43 -7.58 -14.76
CA GLY A 271 -5.60 -7.62 -15.62
C GLY A 271 -6.21 -9.03 -15.82
N HIS A 272 -5.61 -10.06 -15.26
CA HIS A 272 -6.09 -11.44 -15.34
C HIS A 272 -6.88 -11.84 -14.07
N ASN A 273 -7.76 -10.97 -13.60
CA ASN A 273 -8.54 -11.26 -12.41
C ASN A 273 -9.78 -12.07 -12.79
N PRO A 274 -9.86 -13.35 -12.44
CA PRO A 274 -11.04 -14.16 -12.69
C PRO A 274 -12.18 -13.90 -11.69
N LEU A 275 -11.95 -13.01 -10.68
CA LEU A 275 -12.95 -12.76 -9.66
C LEU A 275 -14.08 -11.90 -10.23
N PRO A 276 -15.34 -12.40 -10.27
CA PRO A 276 -16.46 -11.59 -10.68
C PRO A 276 -16.71 -10.42 -9.71
N PRO A 277 -17.24 -9.27 -10.19
CA PRO A 277 -17.44 -8.05 -9.39
C PRO A 277 -18.25 -8.28 -8.12
N HIS A 278 -19.15 -9.21 -8.15
CA HIS A 278 -20.08 -9.47 -7.06
C HIS A 278 -19.58 -10.48 -6.02
N LEU A 279 -18.43 -11.10 -6.22
CA LEU A 279 -17.70 -11.75 -5.12
C LEU A 279 -17.15 -10.76 -4.09
N LEU A 280 -17.30 -9.53 -4.38
CA LEU A 280 -17.11 -8.47 -3.44
C LEU A 280 -18.36 -8.27 -2.55
N GLY A 281 -19.46 -9.11 -2.66
CA GLY A 281 -20.58 -9.18 -1.72
C GLY A 281 -20.16 -9.68 -0.35
N ASP A 282 -21.02 -9.54 0.60
CA ASP A 282 -20.77 -10.08 1.92
C ASP A 282 -20.60 -11.60 1.84
N PRO A 283 -19.38 -12.14 2.00
CA PRO A 283 -19.13 -13.58 1.94
C PRO A 283 -19.79 -14.33 3.09
N PHE A 284 -20.26 -13.62 4.11
CA PHE A 284 -20.92 -14.15 5.28
C PHE A 284 -22.43 -13.92 5.27
N ALA A 285 -22.94 -13.21 4.26
CA ALA A 285 -24.38 -13.11 4.10
C ALA A 285 -24.98 -14.51 3.90
N PRO A 286 -26.08 -14.85 4.59
CA PRO A 286 -26.70 -16.15 4.40
C PRO A 286 -27.01 -16.40 2.92
N PRO A 287 -26.74 -17.57 2.38
CA PRO A 287 -27.05 -17.89 0.99
C PRO A 287 -28.50 -17.52 0.64
N GLY A 288 -28.69 -16.72 -0.42
CA GLY A 288 -30.01 -16.25 -0.86
C GLY A 288 -30.50 -14.95 -0.20
N SER A 289 -29.72 -14.32 0.72
CA SER A 289 -30.04 -12.99 1.24
C SER A 289 -29.64 -11.90 0.24
N PRO A 290 -30.29 -10.70 0.27
CA PRO A 290 -29.85 -9.56 -0.53
C PRO A 290 -28.37 -9.22 -0.21
N GLY A 291 -27.52 -9.25 -1.21
CA GLY A 291 -26.08 -9.03 -1.04
C GLY A 291 -25.25 -10.30 -0.85
N ALA A 292 -25.84 -11.47 -0.68
CA ALA A 292 -25.12 -12.73 -0.74
C ALA A 292 -24.64 -12.99 -2.18
N ALA A 293 -23.36 -13.37 -2.30
CA ALA A 293 -22.86 -13.86 -3.57
C ALA A 293 -23.70 -15.09 -3.97
N PRO A 294 -24.31 -15.13 -5.17
CA PRO A 294 -25.04 -16.31 -5.62
C PRO A 294 -24.02 -17.37 -6.03
N CYS A 295 -23.50 -18.09 -5.02
CA CYS A 295 -22.75 -19.31 -5.26
C CYS A 295 -23.65 -20.32 -6.01
N ASN A 296 -23.09 -21.06 -6.96
CA ASN A 296 -23.75 -22.03 -7.86
C ASN A 296 -24.44 -21.44 -9.10
N LYS A 297 -24.02 -20.31 -9.61
CA LYS A 297 -24.48 -19.84 -10.90
C LYS A 297 -23.33 -19.88 -11.91
N PRO A 298 -23.54 -20.52 -13.09
CA PRO A 298 -22.55 -20.43 -14.17
C PRO A 298 -22.42 -19.00 -14.64
N TRP A 299 -21.20 -18.51 -14.68
CA TRP A 299 -20.88 -17.15 -15.09
C TRP A 299 -20.52 -17.10 -16.55
N THR A 300 -21.04 -16.13 -17.25
CA THR A 300 -20.57 -15.83 -18.60
C THR A 300 -19.29 -14.98 -18.51
N GLU A 301 -18.44 -15.09 -19.53
CA GLU A 301 -17.19 -14.32 -19.63
C GLU A 301 -17.44 -12.79 -19.54
N ALA A 302 -18.65 -12.33 -19.87
CA ALA A 302 -19.08 -10.94 -19.75
C ALA A 302 -19.42 -10.54 -18.30
N GLU A 303 -19.68 -11.47 -17.42
CA GLU A 303 -20.00 -11.22 -16.00
C GLU A 303 -18.77 -11.29 -15.09
N VAL A 304 -17.61 -11.69 -15.62
CA VAL A 304 -16.33 -11.66 -14.91
C VAL A 304 -15.79 -10.24 -14.95
N SER A 305 -15.60 -9.61 -13.80
CA SER A 305 -14.96 -8.30 -13.76
C SER A 305 -13.49 -8.43 -14.05
N HIS A 306 -13.12 -7.88 -15.16
CA HIS A 306 -11.71 -7.65 -15.43
C HIS A 306 -11.27 -6.41 -14.66
N VAL A 307 -10.55 -6.59 -13.57
CA VAL A 307 -9.83 -5.48 -12.97
C VAL A 307 -8.79 -5.01 -13.98
N PRO A 308 -8.85 -3.76 -14.46
CA PRO A 308 -7.93 -3.28 -15.47
C PRO A 308 -6.47 -3.49 -15.04
N LYS A 309 -5.64 -3.91 -15.99
CA LYS A 309 -4.20 -4.03 -15.75
C LYS A 309 -3.64 -2.71 -15.20
N GLY A 310 -2.83 -2.80 -14.16
CA GLY A 310 -2.23 -1.63 -13.52
C GLY A 310 -3.10 -0.96 -12.45
N THR A 311 -4.26 -1.54 -12.11
CA THR A 311 -5.06 -1.08 -10.96
C THR A 311 -4.24 -1.23 -9.69
N ARG A 312 -4.22 -0.16 -8.88
CA ARG A 312 -3.43 -0.08 -7.64
C ARG A 312 -4.23 -0.31 -6.37
N PHE A 313 -5.54 -0.32 -6.47
CA PHE A 313 -6.44 -0.48 -5.33
C PHE A 313 -7.35 -1.67 -5.56
N GLN A 314 -7.53 -2.47 -4.52
CA GLN A 314 -8.38 -3.64 -4.53
C GLN A 314 -9.01 -3.86 -3.16
N SER A 315 -10.21 -4.41 -3.14
CA SER A 315 -10.73 -5.07 -1.96
C SER A 315 -9.99 -6.39 -1.78
N VAL A 316 -9.51 -6.61 -0.57
CA VAL A 316 -8.86 -7.87 -0.19
C VAL A 316 -9.71 -8.65 0.82
N LEU A 317 -10.95 -8.24 0.99
CA LEU A 317 -11.92 -8.78 1.95
C LEU A 317 -11.44 -8.76 3.42
N VAL A 318 -10.31 -8.11 3.71
CA VAL A 318 -9.79 -8.02 5.08
C VAL A 318 -10.75 -7.22 5.96
N SER A 319 -11.38 -6.19 5.41
CA SER A 319 -12.43 -5.43 6.09
C SER A 319 -13.66 -6.28 6.34
N ASP A 320 -14.07 -7.06 5.33
CA ASP A 320 -15.29 -7.87 5.38
C ASP A 320 -15.14 -9.07 6.32
N PHE A 321 -13.94 -9.63 6.43
CA PHE A 321 -13.62 -10.66 7.40
C PHE A 321 -13.47 -10.13 8.83
N ASN A 322 -13.44 -8.81 9.02
CA ASN A 322 -13.25 -8.17 10.31
C ASN A 322 -12.22 -8.89 11.19
N LEU A 323 -11.08 -9.19 10.61
CA LEU A 323 -10.00 -9.87 11.30
C LEU A 323 -9.50 -8.98 12.43
N GLY A 324 -9.73 -9.41 13.67
CA GLY A 324 -9.47 -8.64 14.87
C GLY A 324 -10.75 -8.02 15.47
N ASN A 325 -10.61 -7.38 16.62
CA ASN A 325 -11.70 -6.75 17.37
C ASN A 325 -11.92 -5.29 16.93
N ASN A 326 -11.94 -5.03 15.63
CA ASN A 326 -12.20 -3.70 15.13
C ASN A 326 -13.69 -3.37 15.21
N PRO A 327 -14.07 -2.16 15.70
CA PRO A 327 -15.46 -1.76 15.69
C PRO A 327 -15.99 -1.66 14.27
N LEU A 328 -17.24 -2.06 14.07
CA LEU A 328 -17.94 -1.91 12.81
C LEU A 328 -18.66 -0.57 12.78
N TYR A 329 -18.60 0.10 11.64
CA TYR A 329 -19.33 1.33 11.36
C TYR A 329 -20.45 1.07 10.35
N ASN A 330 -21.61 1.68 10.61
CA ASN A 330 -22.78 1.64 9.75
C ASN A 330 -22.85 2.95 8.96
N PHE A 331 -22.47 2.91 7.68
CA PHE A 331 -22.50 4.09 6.82
C PHE A 331 -23.84 4.20 6.09
N VAL A 332 -24.30 5.43 5.89
CA VAL A 332 -25.46 5.77 5.07
C VAL A 332 -24.99 6.66 3.93
N LEU A 333 -25.14 6.16 2.70
CA LEU A 333 -24.83 6.90 1.48
C LEU A 333 -26.04 7.74 1.05
N HIS A 334 -25.82 9.01 0.82
CA HIS A 334 -26.82 9.96 0.31
C HIS A 334 -26.62 10.13 -1.19
N LEU A 335 -27.58 9.65 -1.98
CA LEU A 335 -27.57 9.78 -3.42
C LEU A 335 -28.09 11.16 -3.88
N PRO A 336 -27.68 11.64 -5.07
CA PRO A 336 -28.11 12.93 -5.59
C PRO A 336 -29.62 13.09 -5.77
N ASP A 337 -30.36 11.99 -5.91
CA ASP A 337 -31.83 11.98 -6.01
C ASP A 337 -32.54 12.06 -4.66
N GLY A 338 -31.80 12.18 -3.57
CA GLY A 338 -32.31 12.22 -2.20
C GLY A 338 -32.51 10.84 -1.55
N THR A 339 -32.20 9.76 -2.24
CA THR A 339 -32.27 8.41 -1.69
C THR A 339 -31.14 8.17 -0.70
N ASN A 340 -31.46 7.53 0.43
CA ASN A 340 -30.49 7.09 1.42
C ASN A 340 -30.29 5.57 1.33
N VAL A 341 -29.08 5.14 1.19
CA VAL A 341 -28.69 3.72 1.09
C VAL A 341 -27.84 3.32 2.26
N ALA A 342 -28.31 2.39 3.07
CA ALA A 342 -27.49 1.78 4.11
C ALA A 342 -26.45 0.86 3.47
N LEU A 343 -25.19 1.09 3.81
CA LEU A 343 -24.07 0.26 3.33
C LEU A 343 -23.84 -0.92 4.29
N PRO A 344 -23.23 -2.00 3.83
CA PRO A 344 -22.81 -3.09 4.71
C PRO A 344 -21.91 -2.57 5.83
N PRO A 345 -22.03 -3.08 7.08
CA PRO A 345 -21.14 -2.70 8.15
C PRO A 345 -19.68 -3.01 7.80
N THR A 346 -18.77 -2.08 8.09
CA THR A 346 -17.35 -2.29 7.82
C THR A 346 -16.50 -1.67 8.92
N PRO A 347 -15.35 -2.28 9.28
CA PRO A 347 -14.41 -1.67 10.21
C PRO A 347 -13.61 -0.52 9.57
N ASP A 348 -13.50 -0.49 8.24
CA ASP A 348 -12.78 0.54 7.48
C ASP A 348 -13.22 0.54 6.01
N PRO A 349 -13.91 1.56 5.53
CA PRO A 349 -14.37 1.62 4.15
C PRO A 349 -13.25 1.95 3.14
N GLY A 350 -12.00 2.09 3.59
CA GLY A 350 -10.83 2.26 2.76
C GLY A 350 -10.85 3.54 1.92
N ARG A 351 -10.55 3.38 0.63
CA ARG A 351 -10.42 4.48 -0.33
C ARG A 351 -11.70 5.29 -0.52
N ALA A 352 -12.85 4.70 -0.32
CA ALA A 352 -14.14 5.42 -0.45
C ALA A 352 -14.24 6.65 0.46
N LEU A 353 -13.60 6.66 1.63
CA LEU A 353 -13.54 7.84 2.49
C LEU A 353 -12.80 9.02 1.85
N ILE A 354 -11.85 8.75 0.96
CA ILE A 354 -11.02 9.77 0.33
C ILE A 354 -11.67 10.32 -0.94
N THR A 355 -12.30 9.44 -1.70
CA THR A 355 -12.87 9.79 -3.00
C THR A 355 -14.35 10.12 -2.96
N GLY A 356 -15.06 9.76 -1.88
CA GLY A 356 -16.51 9.83 -1.79
C GLY A 356 -17.23 8.77 -2.64
N ASN A 357 -16.48 7.84 -3.26
CA ASN A 357 -17.07 6.80 -4.11
C ASN A 357 -17.48 5.57 -3.29
N PHE A 358 -18.61 5.69 -2.63
CA PHE A 358 -19.28 4.62 -1.90
C PHE A 358 -20.31 3.88 -2.76
N THR A 359 -20.25 4.04 -4.09
CA THR A 359 -21.22 3.38 -4.96
C THR A 359 -21.33 1.92 -4.58
N ALA A 360 -22.59 1.52 -4.42
CA ALA A 360 -22.93 0.23 -3.85
C ALA A 360 -22.16 -0.88 -4.57
N PHE A 361 -21.39 -1.55 -3.80
CA PHE A 361 -20.99 -2.88 -4.02
C PHE A 361 -22.20 -3.75 -4.44
N PRO A 362 -22.11 -4.50 -5.54
CA PRO A 362 -20.94 -4.87 -6.36
C PRO A 362 -20.84 -4.10 -7.69
N THR A 363 -20.94 -2.79 -7.69
CA THR A 363 -20.87 -2.03 -8.93
C THR A 363 -19.41 -1.90 -9.39
N PRO A 364 -19.08 -2.15 -10.65
CA PRO A 364 -17.74 -1.86 -11.16
C PRO A 364 -17.34 -0.41 -10.88
N GLY A 365 -16.15 -0.23 -10.28
CA GLY A 365 -15.66 1.09 -9.90
C GLY A 365 -15.99 1.54 -8.46
N SER A 366 -16.70 0.72 -7.66
CA SER A 366 -16.80 0.98 -6.22
C SER A 366 -15.43 1.01 -5.58
N GLU A 367 -15.21 1.99 -4.71
CA GLU A 367 -13.98 2.08 -3.91
C GLU A 367 -14.21 1.74 -2.44
N PHE A 368 -15.39 1.28 -2.10
CA PHE A 368 -15.75 0.80 -0.77
C PHE A 368 -14.93 -0.46 -0.41
N ASN A 369 -14.33 -0.46 0.77
CA ASN A 369 -13.40 -1.49 1.25
C ASN A 369 -12.15 -1.71 0.36
N ASN A 370 -11.82 -0.75 -0.49
CA ASN A 370 -10.63 -0.85 -1.33
C ASN A 370 -9.41 -0.22 -0.66
N PHE A 371 -8.32 -0.95 -0.73
CA PHE A 371 -7.02 -0.54 -0.21
C PHE A 371 -5.94 -0.63 -1.29
N LYS A 372 -4.89 0.15 -1.10
CA LYS A 372 -3.71 0.08 -1.95
C LYS A 372 -3.11 -1.32 -1.90
N ILE A 373 -2.80 -1.89 -3.06
CA ILE A 373 -2.04 -3.14 -3.19
C ILE A 373 -0.61 -2.81 -2.76
N PRO A 374 -0.11 -3.38 -1.65
CA PRO A 374 1.25 -3.10 -1.18
C PRO A 374 2.28 -3.81 -2.04
N THR A 375 3.51 -3.27 -2.08
CA THR A 375 4.66 -4.03 -2.58
C THR A 375 4.88 -5.28 -1.72
N LEU A 376 5.35 -6.37 -2.35
CA LEU A 376 5.73 -7.58 -1.62
C LEU A 376 7.25 -7.72 -1.47
N TRP A 377 8.04 -6.85 -2.08
CA TRP A 377 9.48 -6.84 -1.86
C TRP A 377 9.80 -6.52 -0.40
N GLY A 378 10.58 -7.38 0.23
CA GLY A 378 10.91 -7.28 1.65
C GLY A 378 9.78 -7.70 2.60
N VAL A 379 8.69 -8.30 2.10
CA VAL A 379 7.50 -8.66 2.89
C VAL A 379 7.83 -9.47 4.16
N LYS A 380 8.88 -10.30 4.13
CA LYS A 380 9.33 -11.06 5.32
C LYS A 380 9.80 -10.22 6.50
N LYS A 381 10.05 -8.91 6.28
CA LYS A 381 10.54 -7.99 7.31
C LYS A 381 9.45 -7.06 7.85
N THR A 382 8.27 -6.99 7.23
CA THR A 382 7.30 -5.92 7.44
C THR A 382 6.05 -6.34 8.23
N ALA A 383 6.16 -7.43 8.99
CA ALA A 383 5.08 -7.83 9.90
C ALA A 383 4.80 -6.74 10.96
N PRO A 384 3.54 -6.56 11.39
CA PRO A 384 2.33 -7.29 10.99
C PRO A 384 1.75 -6.82 9.65
N TYR A 385 0.78 -7.56 9.11
CA TYR A 385 0.29 -7.41 7.76
C TYR A 385 -1.16 -6.93 7.72
N PHE A 386 -1.58 -6.49 6.52
CA PHE A 386 -2.82 -5.81 6.19
C PHE A 386 -2.90 -4.39 6.76
N HIS A 387 -3.89 -3.64 6.31
CA HIS A 387 -4.07 -2.23 6.73
C HIS A 387 -4.36 -2.07 8.23
N ASN A 388 -4.88 -3.11 8.86
CA ASN A 388 -5.29 -3.13 10.28
C ASN A 388 -4.44 -4.07 11.15
N ASN A 389 -3.32 -4.58 10.63
CA ASN A 389 -2.42 -5.52 11.31
C ASN A 389 -3.10 -6.82 11.79
N SER A 390 -4.17 -7.25 11.12
CA SER A 390 -4.93 -8.44 11.50
C SER A 390 -4.17 -9.76 11.34
N ALA A 391 -3.11 -9.79 10.54
CA ALA A 391 -2.21 -10.92 10.45
C ALA A 391 -0.84 -10.58 11.05
N LYS A 392 -0.42 -11.36 12.03
CA LYS A 392 0.86 -11.14 12.76
C LYS A 392 2.05 -11.79 12.04
N THR A 393 1.78 -12.79 11.21
CA THR A 393 2.79 -13.60 10.52
C THR A 393 2.43 -13.80 9.05
N LEU A 394 3.43 -14.09 8.21
CA LEU A 394 3.20 -14.50 6.81
C LEU A 394 2.37 -15.78 6.70
N GLU A 395 2.44 -16.66 7.69
CA GLU A 395 1.63 -17.87 7.73
C GLU A 395 0.14 -17.54 7.88
N GLU A 396 -0.20 -16.56 8.72
CA GLU A 396 -1.58 -16.05 8.85
C GLU A 396 -2.05 -15.39 7.55
N VAL A 397 -1.18 -14.64 6.85
CA VAL A 397 -1.47 -14.10 5.51
C VAL A 397 -1.78 -15.22 4.52
N VAL A 398 -0.96 -16.26 4.47
CA VAL A 398 -1.19 -17.41 3.59
C VAL A 398 -2.49 -18.13 3.95
N ASN A 399 -2.80 -18.27 5.23
CA ASN A 399 -4.06 -18.87 5.68
C ASN A 399 -5.28 -18.01 5.29
N HIS A 400 -5.19 -16.69 5.43
CA HIS A 400 -6.23 -15.77 4.97
C HIS A 400 -6.52 -15.97 3.46
N TYR A 401 -5.49 -15.91 2.63
CA TYR A 401 -5.67 -16.09 1.18
C TYR A 401 -6.08 -17.49 0.79
N ALA A 402 -5.66 -18.52 1.51
CA ALA A 402 -6.17 -19.89 1.28
C ALA A 402 -7.68 -19.99 1.53
N THR A 403 -8.19 -19.34 2.58
CA THR A 403 -9.63 -19.24 2.85
C THR A 403 -10.35 -18.44 1.77
N PHE A 404 -9.77 -17.28 1.40
CA PHE A 404 -10.31 -16.44 0.33
C PHE A 404 -10.41 -17.19 -1.01
N PHE A 405 -9.36 -17.89 -1.42
CA PHE A 405 -9.38 -18.64 -2.68
C PHE A 405 -10.35 -19.83 -2.65
N ALA A 406 -10.45 -20.53 -1.52
CA ALA A 406 -11.44 -21.60 -1.37
C ALA A 406 -12.86 -21.05 -1.52
N PHE A 407 -13.16 -19.95 -0.84
CA PHE A 407 -14.45 -19.24 -0.95
C PHE A 407 -14.70 -18.75 -2.38
N ALA A 408 -13.74 -18.02 -2.95
CA ALA A 408 -13.86 -17.46 -4.28
C ALA A 408 -14.12 -18.54 -5.33
N THR A 409 -13.42 -19.66 -5.27
CA THR A 409 -13.56 -20.75 -6.26
C THR A 409 -14.79 -21.61 -6.06
N ASP A 410 -15.31 -21.74 -4.84
CA ASP A 410 -16.60 -22.41 -4.59
C ASP A 410 -17.76 -21.69 -5.27
N CYS A 411 -17.63 -20.39 -5.46
CA CYS A 411 -18.60 -19.56 -6.13
C CYS A 411 -18.45 -19.50 -7.66
N PHE A 412 -17.32 -19.95 -8.23
CA PHE A 412 -16.98 -19.70 -9.65
C PHE A 412 -17.41 -20.77 -10.62
N VAL A 413 -17.44 -22.02 -10.21
CA VAL A 413 -17.47 -23.12 -11.16
C VAL A 413 -18.55 -24.11 -10.75
N ASP A 414 -19.60 -24.14 -11.56
CA ASP A 414 -20.67 -25.15 -11.40
C ASP A 414 -20.09 -26.56 -11.58
N GLY A 415 -20.00 -27.30 -10.49
CA GLY A 415 -19.55 -28.70 -10.48
C GLY A 415 -18.07 -28.96 -10.18
N ASP A 416 -17.23 -27.92 -10.05
CA ASP A 416 -15.83 -28.09 -9.65
C ASP A 416 -15.67 -27.89 -8.13
N PRO A 417 -14.81 -28.67 -7.46
CA PRO A 417 -14.57 -28.49 -6.04
C PRO A 417 -13.82 -27.18 -5.79
N PRO A 418 -14.04 -26.51 -4.64
CA PRO A 418 -13.32 -25.29 -4.28
C PRO A 418 -11.81 -25.53 -4.26
N LEU A 419 -11.05 -24.48 -4.60
CA LEU A 419 -9.60 -24.54 -4.55
C LEU A 419 -9.11 -24.57 -3.10
N VAL A 420 -8.86 -25.76 -2.60
CA VAL A 420 -8.36 -25.98 -1.24
C VAL A 420 -6.86 -26.14 -1.25
N MET A 421 -6.14 -25.18 -0.63
CA MET A 421 -4.72 -25.30 -0.39
C MET A 421 -4.44 -26.31 0.73
N THR A 422 -3.68 -27.34 0.44
CA THR A 422 -3.21 -28.29 1.46
C THR A 422 -2.19 -27.61 2.39
N ALA A 423 -1.91 -28.24 3.53
CA ALA A 423 -0.84 -27.77 4.43
C ALA A 423 0.52 -27.70 3.70
N GLY A 424 0.79 -28.62 2.78
CA GLY A 424 2.01 -28.60 1.94
C GLY A 424 2.04 -27.41 0.99
N ASP A 425 0.93 -27.10 0.33
CA ASP A 425 0.81 -25.95 -0.58
C ASP A 425 1.04 -24.63 0.17
N LYS A 426 0.46 -24.49 1.36
CA LYS A 426 0.65 -23.31 2.23
C LYS A 426 2.12 -23.16 2.65
N ALA A 427 2.76 -24.25 3.03
CA ALA A 427 4.17 -24.26 3.40
C ALA A 427 5.07 -23.91 2.20
N ASP A 428 4.78 -24.40 1.02
CA ASP A 428 5.48 -24.10 -0.22
C ASP A 428 5.35 -22.60 -0.59
N LEU A 429 4.13 -22.05 -0.56
CA LEU A 429 3.89 -20.63 -0.82
C LEU A 429 4.61 -19.75 0.21
N LEU A 430 4.54 -20.11 1.50
CA LEU A 430 5.25 -19.42 2.56
C LEU A 430 6.76 -19.42 2.34
N ALA A 431 7.32 -20.55 1.90
CA ALA A 431 8.75 -20.66 1.58
C ALA A 431 9.14 -19.70 0.45
N PHE A 432 8.29 -19.56 -0.59
CA PHE A 432 8.54 -18.62 -1.67
C PHE A 432 8.42 -17.17 -1.22
N LEU A 433 7.36 -16.79 -0.49
CA LEU A 433 7.16 -15.42 -0.02
C LEU A 433 8.33 -14.91 0.85
N LYS A 434 9.01 -15.81 1.55
CA LYS A 434 10.22 -15.48 2.33
C LYS A 434 11.44 -15.15 1.47
N LEU A 435 11.40 -15.38 0.16
CA LEU A 435 12.47 -14.98 -0.77
C LEU A 435 12.31 -13.54 -1.24
N LEU A 436 11.09 -13.01 -1.18
CA LEU A 436 10.78 -11.61 -1.50
C LEU A 436 11.20 -10.69 -0.34
#